data_d87041e8fbe05e41445af81214c05e79
#
_entry.id   d87041e8fbe05e41445af81214c05e79
#
_cell.length_a   1.000
_cell.length_b   1.000
_cell.length_c   1.000
_cell.angle_alpha   90.00
_cell.angle_beta   90.00
_cell.angle_gamma   90.00
#
_symmetry.space_group_name_H-M   'P 1'
#
loop_
_entity.id
_entity.type
_entity.pdbx_description
1 polymer ?
#
loop_
_entity_poly.entity_id
_entity_poly.type
_entity_poly.pdbx_seq_one_letter_code
_entity_poly.pdbx_strand_id
1 'polypeptide(L)'
;MISLIGILIVFLTVFGGYMAAGGKLGIIIKSLPYEFTMIAGAAIGAFVLSNHTSGAKHTLKDIKKVFKGPHWQPGDYHDLLCLLFELIHLGRQNAVAQEEHIEMPESSAIFGRYPRILADYDAVEMICDTLRSASMNYDDPHQVEEVLEKRLEAQMHHAMHSTHALQTVADGLPALGIVAAVLGVIKTMSSIDQPPEILGKMIGGALVGTFLGVFLAYGIVGPFATRLKSVVEEDQNFYALIREVLVANLFNHATNICIEVGRQNAPGHVRPSFGDLESSLKSLKQAAE
;
A
#
# COMPACT_ATOMS: atom_id res chain seq x y z
N MET A 1 -1.87 13.06 -6.82
CA MET A 1 -2.75 14.17 -7.26
C MET A 1 -4.23 13.80 -7.16
N ILE A 2 -4.67 12.64 -7.64
CA ILE A 2 -6.07 12.20 -7.62
C ILE A 2 -6.67 12.20 -6.20
N SER A 3 -5.95 11.71 -5.20
CA SER A 3 -6.43 11.69 -3.80
C SER A 3 -6.75 13.08 -3.23
N LEU A 4 -5.95 14.10 -3.58
CA LEU A 4 -6.22 15.48 -3.17
C LEU A 4 -7.46 16.06 -3.85
N ILE A 5 -7.67 15.74 -5.13
CA ILE A 5 -8.88 16.14 -5.86
C ILE A 5 -10.10 15.50 -5.22
N GLY A 6 -10.02 14.20 -4.87
CA GLY A 6 -11.10 13.50 -4.18
C GLY A 6 -11.50 14.16 -2.86
N ILE A 7 -10.50 14.49 -2.02
CA ILE A 7 -10.74 15.23 -0.76
C ILE A 7 -11.45 16.56 -1.02
N LEU A 8 -10.95 17.33 -1.99
CA LEU A 8 -11.53 18.62 -2.35
C LEU A 8 -13.00 18.48 -2.78
N ILE A 9 -13.31 17.49 -3.61
CA ILE A 9 -14.68 17.20 -4.05
C ILE A 9 -15.57 16.88 -2.84
N VAL A 10 -15.12 16.01 -1.93
CA VAL A 10 -15.89 15.65 -0.72
C VAL A 10 -16.20 16.90 0.11
N PHE A 11 -15.22 17.76 0.37
CA PHE A 11 -15.44 18.99 1.13
C PHE A 11 -16.37 19.97 0.39
N LEU A 12 -16.15 20.20 -0.89
CA LEU A 12 -16.97 21.12 -1.68
C LEU A 12 -18.40 20.67 -1.80
N THR A 13 -18.65 19.39 -2.04
CA THR A 13 -20.01 18.87 -2.20
C THR A 13 -20.78 18.85 -0.89
N VAL A 14 -20.17 18.41 0.21
CA VAL A 14 -20.86 18.35 1.50
C VAL A 14 -21.12 19.76 2.05
N PHE A 15 -20.08 20.58 2.19
CA PHE A 15 -20.26 21.91 2.79
C PHE A 15 -20.84 22.92 1.81
N GLY A 16 -20.51 22.84 0.52
CA GLY A 16 -21.11 23.67 -0.52
C GLY A 16 -22.60 23.37 -0.71
N GLY A 17 -22.98 22.09 -0.75
CA GLY A 17 -24.38 21.67 -0.80
C GLY A 17 -25.16 22.12 0.44
N TYR A 18 -24.59 22.00 1.64
CA TYR A 18 -25.18 22.50 2.87
C TYR A 18 -25.43 24.03 2.83
N MET A 19 -24.44 24.79 2.37
CA MET A 19 -24.59 26.27 2.21
C MET A 19 -25.62 26.63 1.14
N ALA A 20 -25.62 25.94 0.01
CA ALA A 20 -26.59 26.15 -1.06
C ALA A 20 -28.05 25.89 -0.61
N ALA A 21 -28.24 24.94 0.32
CA ALA A 21 -29.51 24.67 0.97
C ALA A 21 -29.89 25.71 2.06
N GLY A 22 -29.14 26.78 2.23
CA GLY A 22 -29.38 27.85 3.24
C GLY A 22 -28.79 27.52 4.63
N GLY A 23 -27.97 26.48 4.75
CA GLY A 23 -27.32 26.07 6.00
C GLY A 23 -26.31 27.10 6.48
N LYS A 24 -26.29 27.32 7.79
CA LYS A 24 -25.36 28.26 8.45
C LYS A 24 -24.17 27.50 9.06
N LEU A 25 -22.99 27.63 8.50
CA LEU A 25 -21.77 27.00 9.00
C LEU A 25 -21.34 27.45 10.40
N GLY A 26 -21.90 28.57 10.92
CA GLY A 26 -21.49 29.14 12.20
C GLY A 26 -21.61 28.18 13.40
N ILE A 27 -22.63 27.32 13.43
CA ILE A 27 -22.78 26.31 14.48
C ILE A 27 -21.69 25.24 14.35
N ILE A 28 -21.49 24.74 13.13
CA ILE A 28 -20.47 23.72 12.82
C ILE A 28 -19.07 24.24 13.23
N ILE A 29 -18.69 25.43 12.75
CA ILE A 29 -17.35 26.01 13.01
C ILE A 29 -17.11 26.23 14.51
N LYS A 30 -18.13 26.66 15.26
CA LYS A 30 -18.00 26.87 16.71
C LYS A 30 -17.87 25.58 17.51
N SER A 31 -18.57 24.51 17.10
CA SER A 31 -18.53 23.21 17.77
C SER A 31 -17.31 22.37 17.35
N LEU A 32 -16.80 22.58 16.13
CA LEU A 32 -15.75 21.77 15.53
C LEU A 32 -14.52 21.54 16.43
N PRO A 33 -13.93 22.55 17.11
CA PRO A 33 -12.74 22.33 17.94
C PRO A 33 -12.97 21.33 19.07
N TYR A 34 -14.14 21.39 19.71
CA TYR A 34 -14.49 20.52 20.83
C TYR A 34 -14.82 19.10 20.37
N GLU A 35 -15.68 19.00 19.35
CA GLU A 35 -16.07 17.72 18.76
C GLU A 35 -14.88 17.00 18.14
N PHE A 36 -14.03 17.73 17.41
CA PHE A 36 -12.82 17.18 16.82
C PHE A 36 -11.85 16.66 17.90
N THR A 37 -11.67 17.40 19.01
CA THR A 37 -10.80 16.97 20.10
C THR A 37 -11.34 15.68 20.75
N MET A 38 -12.64 15.57 20.98
CA MET A 38 -13.24 14.36 21.55
C MET A 38 -13.11 13.16 20.60
N ILE A 39 -13.49 13.33 19.33
CA ILE A 39 -13.55 12.24 18.35
C ILE A 39 -12.14 11.84 17.91
N ALA A 40 -11.34 12.78 17.41
CA ALA A 40 -9.98 12.49 16.94
C ALA A 40 -9.05 12.08 18.09
N GLY A 41 -9.16 12.73 19.26
CA GLY A 41 -8.38 12.37 20.43
C GLY A 41 -8.68 10.93 20.90
N ALA A 42 -9.96 10.55 20.97
CA ALA A 42 -10.36 9.18 21.30
C ALA A 42 -9.93 8.17 20.22
N ALA A 43 -10.03 8.52 18.93
CA ALA A 43 -9.58 7.68 17.84
C ALA A 43 -8.07 7.46 17.87
N ILE A 44 -7.27 8.52 18.11
CA ILE A 44 -5.82 8.40 18.29
C ILE A 44 -5.49 7.55 19.51
N GLY A 45 -6.19 7.75 20.64
CA GLY A 45 -6.02 6.92 21.84
C GLY A 45 -6.29 5.45 21.56
N ALA A 46 -7.40 5.14 20.91
CA ALA A 46 -7.75 3.77 20.51
C ALA A 46 -6.72 3.16 19.55
N PHE A 47 -6.25 3.93 18.58
CA PHE A 47 -5.20 3.52 17.65
C PHE A 47 -3.89 3.17 18.38
N VAL A 48 -3.45 4.00 19.32
CA VAL A 48 -2.24 3.75 20.11
C VAL A 48 -2.39 2.52 21.02
N LEU A 49 -3.57 2.31 21.61
CA LEU A 49 -3.87 1.13 22.43
C LEU A 49 -3.87 -0.17 21.61
N SER A 50 -4.34 -0.11 20.36
CA SER A 50 -4.48 -1.29 19.50
C SER A 50 -3.21 -1.68 18.75
N ASN A 51 -2.21 -0.80 18.71
CA ASN A 51 -1.02 -1.00 17.91
C ASN A 51 0.27 -0.92 18.75
N HIS A 52 1.25 -1.77 18.44
CA HIS A 52 2.59 -1.59 18.98
C HIS A 52 3.23 -0.29 18.46
N THR A 53 4.17 0.25 19.23
CA THR A 53 4.85 1.51 18.90
C THR A 53 5.52 1.51 17.53
N SER A 54 6.09 0.37 17.11
CA SER A 54 6.65 0.20 15.77
C SER A 54 5.57 0.25 14.68
N GLY A 55 4.45 -0.48 14.87
CA GLY A 55 3.32 -0.50 13.93
C GLY A 55 2.69 0.88 13.74
N ALA A 56 2.51 1.64 14.84
CA ALA A 56 1.98 3.00 14.75
C ALA A 56 2.88 3.93 13.92
N LYS A 57 4.21 3.85 14.10
CA LYS A 57 5.18 4.62 13.30
C LYS A 57 5.16 4.23 11.82
N HIS A 58 5.06 2.92 11.52
CA HIS A 58 4.94 2.43 10.15
C HIS A 58 3.67 2.93 9.48
N THR A 59 2.53 2.86 10.17
CA THR A 59 1.25 3.35 9.64
C THR A 59 1.32 4.83 9.28
N LEU A 60 1.90 5.68 10.15
CA LEU A 60 2.08 7.11 9.87
C LEU A 60 3.00 7.37 8.66
N LYS A 61 4.02 6.54 8.47
CA LYS A 61 4.90 6.62 7.29
C LYS A 61 4.16 6.19 6.01
N ASP A 62 3.35 5.15 6.12
CA ASP A 62 2.64 4.57 4.98
C ASP A 62 1.47 5.45 4.48
N ILE A 63 0.89 6.30 5.33
CA ILE A 63 -0.10 7.31 4.88
C ILE A 63 0.44 8.15 3.72
N LYS A 64 1.74 8.41 3.66
CA LYS A 64 2.36 9.13 2.54
C LYS A 64 2.22 8.41 1.21
N LYS A 65 2.13 7.07 1.21
CA LYS A 65 1.94 6.25 0.00
C LYS A 65 0.59 6.54 -0.67
N VAL A 66 -0.43 6.92 0.10
CA VAL A 66 -1.77 7.31 -0.43
C VAL A 66 -1.65 8.45 -1.46
N PHE A 67 -0.71 9.36 -1.26
CA PHE A 67 -0.48 10.51 -2.12
C PHE A 67 0.56 10.25 -3.22
N LYS A 68 1.58 9.43 -2.93
CA LYS A 68 2.67 9.11 -3.86
C LYS A 68 2.26 8.04 -4.88
N GLY A 69 1.40 7.10 -4.49
CA GLY A 69 1.05 5.92 -5.27
C GLY A 69 2.06 4.78 -5.11
N PRO A 70 1.97 3.74 -5.97
CA PRO A 70 2.84 2.57 -5.94
C PRO A 70 4.31 2.92 -6.11
N HIS A 71 5.17 2.14 -5.49
CA HIS A 71 6.62 2.28 -5.58
C HIS A 71 7.12 1.87 -6.97
N TRP A 72 6.61 0.76 -7.49
CA TRP A 72 7.04 0.17 -8.75
C TRP A 72 6.30 0.77 -9.94
N GLN A 73 7.06 1.20 -10.93
CA GLN A 73 6.57 1.86 -12.14
C GLN A 73 6.72 0.91 -13.35
N PRO A 74 6.06 1.18 -14.50
CA PRO A 74 6.16 0.31 -15.69
C PRO A 74 7.59 0.01 -16.14
N GLY A 75 8.50 0.99 -16.02
CA GLY A 75 9.92 0.80 -16.33
C GLY A 75 10.60 -0.22 -15.43
N ASP A 76 10.23 -0.25 -14.14
CA ASP A 76 10.82 -1.18 -13.16
C ASP A 76 10.42 -2.64 -13.45
N TYR A 77 9.19 -2.87 -13.94
CA TYR A 77 8.75 -4.21 -14.39
C TYR A 77 9.52 -4.69 -15.61
N HIS A 78 9.82 -3.78 -16.55
CA HIS A 78 10.67 -4.09 -17.70
C HIS A 78 12.09 -4.42 -17.24
N ASP A 79 12.66 -3.60 -16.37
CA ASP A 79 14.00 -3.78 -15.83
C ASP A 79 14.13 -5.08 -15.03
N LEU A 80 13.11 -5.43 -14.25
CA LEU A 80 13.07 -6.69 -13.51
C LEU A 80 13.12 -7.90 -14.45
N LEU A 81 12.33 -7.89 -15.52
CA LEU A 81 12.32 -8.99 -16.49
C LEU A 81 13.68 -9.10 -17.22
N CYS A 82 14.31 -7.98 -17.51
CA CYS A 82 15.67 -7.96 -18.08
C CYS A 82 16.72 -8.51 -17.10
N LEU A 83 16.68 -8.06 -15.83
CA LEU A 83 17.56 -8.58 -14.77
C LEU A 83 17.42 -10.09 -14.59
N LEU A 84 16.19 -10.58 -14.47
CA LEU A 84 15.93 -12.02 -14.30
C LEU A 84 16.36 -12.81 -15.53
N PHE A 85 16.17 -12.27 -16.74
CA PHE A 85 16.68 -12.89 -17.96
C PHE A 85 18.19 -13.07 -17.92
N GLU A 86 18.95 -12.02 -17.59
CA GLU A 86 20.40 -12.07 -17.54
C GLU A 86 20.90 -13.08 -16.52
N LEU A 87 20.35 -13.06 -15.31
CA LEU A 87 20.74 -13.99 -14.25
C LEU A 87 20.45 -15.45 -14.63
N ILE A 88 19.23 -15.73 -15.13
CA ILE A 88 18.85 -17.08 -15.55
C ILE A 88 19.67 -17.55 -16.76
N HIS A 89 19.89 -16.66 -17.73
CA HIS A 89 20.68 -17.00 -18.92
C HIS A 89 22.13 -17.33 -18.56
N LEU A 90 22.74 -16.51 -17.72
CA LEU A 90 24.08 -16.72 -17.20
C LEU A 90 24.19 -18.04 -16.42
N GLY A 91 23.23 -18.33 -15.51
CA GLY A 91 23.24 -19.54 -14.72
C GLY A 91 23.17 -20.83 -15.54
N ARG A 92 22.51 -20.78 -16.70
CA ARG A 92 22.42 -21.90 -17.64
C ARG A 92 23.71 -22.11 -18.47
N GLN A 93 24.48 -21.06 -18.66
CA GLN A 93 25.75 -21.12 -19.37
C GLN A 93 26.91 -21.44 -18.40
N ASN A 94 26.91 -20.78 -17.24
CA ASN A 94 27.96 -20.88 -16.24
C ASN A 94 27.37 -20.59 -14.86
N ALA A 95 27.06 -21.66 -14.12
CA ALA A 95 26.47 -21.56 -12.77
C ALA A 95 27.42 -20.85 -11.78
N VAL A 96 28.73 -21.05 -11.90
CA VAL A 96 29.74 -20.42 -11.02
C VAL A 96 29.75 -18.90 -11.22
N ALA A 97 29.65 -18.43 -12.48
CA ALA A 97 29.58 -17.00 -12.76
C ALA A 97 28.27 -16.36 -12.23
N GLN A 98 27.15 -17.09 -12.30
CA GLN A 98 25.89 -16.63 -11.68
C GLN A 98 26.04 -16.51 -10.17
N GLU A 99 26.67 -17.51 -9.52
CA GLU A 99 26.89 -17.54 -8.06
C GLU A 99 27.67 -16.31 -7.59
N GLU A 100 28.72 -15.90 -8.32
CA GLU A 100 29.48 -14.69 -8.02
C GLU A 100 28.61 -13.43 -8.00
N HIS A 101 27.64 -13.31 -8.93
CA HIS A 101 26.73 -12.17 -8.98
C HIS A 101 25.66 -12.18 -7.88
N ILE A 102 25.17 -13.35 -7.46
CA ILE A 102 24.15 -13.45 -6.41
C ILE A 102 24.74 -13.40 -4.98
N GLU A 103 26.03 -13.73 -4.81
CA GLU A 103 26.71 -13.62 -3.50
C GLU A 103 27.02 -12.16 -3.15
N MET A 104 27.38 -11.34 -4.12
CA MET A 104 27.67 -9.92 -3.92
C MET A 104 26.89 -9.03 -4.88
N PRO A 105 25.57 -8.91 -4.71
CA PRO A 105 24.72 -8.15 -5.65
C PRO A 105 25.10 -6.67 -5.73
N GLU A 106 25.60 -6.07 -4.64
CA GLU A 106 26.01 -4.66 -4.61
C GLU A 106 27.20 -4.37 -5.52
N SER A 107 28.11 -5.34 -5.71
CA SER A 107 29.28 -5.22 -6.59
C SER A 107 29.05 -5.85 -7.98
N SER A 108 27.89 -6.44 -8.20
CA SER A 108 27.54 -7.13 -9.43
C SER A 108 27.33 -6.14 -10.60
N ALA A 109 28.00 -6.38 -11.72
CA ALA A 109 27.81 -5.62 -12.95
C ALA A 109 26.40 -5.80 -13.54
N ILE A 110 25.72 -6.92 -13.24
CA ILE A 110 24.34 -7.18 -13.68
C ILE A 110 23.37 -6.34 -12.84
N PHE A 111 23.39 -6.50 -11.51
CA PHE A 111 22.49 -5.73 -10.61
C PHE A 111 22.75 -4.22 -10.69
N GLY A 112 23.99 -3.80 -10.90
CA GLY A 112 24.36 -2.38 -11.04
C GLY A 112 23.67 -1.64 -12.18
N ARG A 113 23.19 -2.35 -13.21
CA ARG A 113 22.38 -1.77 -14.30
C ARG A 113 20.95 -1.43 -13.88
N TYR A 114 20.47 -2.01 -12.78
CA TYR A 114 19.11 -1.89 -12.27
C TYR A 114 19.07 -1.29 -10.87
N PRO A 115 19.51 -0.04 -10.68
CA PRO A 115 19.78 0.54 -9.35
C PRO A 115 18.53 0.64 -8.47
N ARG A 116 17.33 0.75 -9.05
CA ARG A 116 16.09 0.79 -8.26
C ARG A 116 15.76 -0.57 -7.67
N ILE A 117 16.02 -1.65 -8.40
CA ILE A 117 15.82 -3.02 -7.89
C ILE A 117 16.90 -3.34 -6.88
N LEU A 118 18.16 -2.98 -7.17
CA LEU A 118 19.29 -3.17 -6.25
C LEU A 118 19.09 -2.45 -4.91
N ALA A 119 18.39 -1.32 -4.90
CA ALA A 119 18.09 -0.57 -3.68
C ALA A 119 16.96 -1.20 -2.83
N ASP A 120 16.23 -2.17 -3.37
CA ASP A 120 15.17 -2.88 -2.65
C ASP A 120 15.70 -4.21 -2.11
N TYR A 121 15.95 -4.24 -0.80
CA TYR A 121 16.52 -5.39 -0.12
C TYR A 121 15.66 -6.66 -0.30
N ASP A 122 14.32 -6.52 -0.19
CA ASP A 122 13.40 -7.66 -0.26
C ASP A 122 13.40 -8.32 -1.66
N ALA A 123 13.47 -7.51 -2.73
CA ALA A 123 13.54 -8.02 -4.10
C ALA A 123 14.89 -8.72 -4.36
N VAL A 124 16.01 -8.10 -3.97
CA VAL A 124 17.35 -8.66 -4.14
C VAL A 124 17.50 -9.97 -3.36
N GLU A 125 17.10 -9.98 -2.09
CA GLU A 125 17.16 -11.16 -1.24
C GLU A 125 16.31 -12.30 -1.82
N MET A 126 15.07 -12.01 -2.27
CA MET A 126 14.21 -13.03 -2.88
C MET A 126 14.85 -13.64 -4.13
N ILE A 127 15.45 -12.83 -5.00
CA ILE A 127 16.11 -13.30 -6.22
C ILE A 127 17.34 -14.14 -5.85
N CYS A 128 18.24 -13.60 -5.02
CA CYS A 128 19.51 -14.24 -4.69
C CYS A 128 19.31 -15.55 -3.91
N ASP A 129 18.44 -15.53 -2.89
CA ASP A 129 18.21 -16.73 -2.07
C ASP A 129 17.54 -17.86 -2.88
N THR A 130 16.62 -17.52 -3.78
CA THR A 130 15.98 -18.52 -4.63
C THR A 130 16.98 -19.14 -5.61
N LEU A 131 17.80 -18.32 -6.26
CA LEU A 131 18.84 -18.82 -7.19
C LEU A 131 19.91 -19.62 -6.45
N ARG A 132 20.31 -19.19 -5.25
CA ARG A 132 21.26 -19.95 -4.39
C ARG A 132 20.66 -21.28 -3.97
N SER A 133 19.39 -21.30 -3.58
CA SER A 133 18.68 -22.55 -3.24
C SER A 133 18.64 -23.53 -4.42
N ALA A 134 18.41 -23.01 -5.62
CA ALA A 134 18.43 -23.81 -6.85
C ALA A 134 19.81 -24.42 -7.14
N SER A 135 20.90 -23.70 -6.83
CA SER A 135 22.28 -24.20 -7.02
C SER A 135 22.68 -25.27 -6.00
N MET A 136 22.07 -25.27 -4.81
CA MET A 136 22.31 -26.24 -3.74
C MET A 136 21.59 -27.59 -3.89
N ASN A 137 21.06 -27.92 -5.07
CA ASN A 137 20.32 -29.16 -5.35
C ASN A 137 19.07 -29.34 -4.48
N TYR A 138 18.18 -28.36 -4.46
CA TYR A 138 16.80 -28.65 -4.03
C TYR A 138 16.16 -29.50 -5.12
N ASP A 139 16.04 -30.81 -4.84
CA ASP A 139 15.58 -31.83 -5.81
C ASP A 139 14.09 -31.67 -6.19
N ASP A 140 13.33 -30.87 -5.43
CA ASP A 140 11.90 -30.66 -5.65
C ASP A 140 11.54 -29.18 -5.82
N PRO A 141 11.27 -28.72 -7.06
CA PRO A 141 10.82 -27.35 -7.34
C PRO A 141 9.57 -26.94 -6.56
N HIS A 142 8.67 -27.87 -6.23
CA HIS A 142 7.46 -27.58 -5.47
C HIS A 142 7.75 -27.14 -4.04
N GLN A 143 8.80 -27.66 -3.41
CA GLN A 143 9.19 -27.21 -2.06
C GLN A 143 9.67 -25.75 -2.07
N VAL A 144 10.43 -25.35 -3.06
CA VAL A 144 10.89 -23.97 -3.21
C VAL A 144 9.70 -23.04 -3.54
N GLU A 145 8.79 -23.49 -4.39
CA GLU A 145 7.56 -22.77 -4.69
C GLU A 145 6.74 -22.52 -3.43
N GLU A 146 6.53 -23.52 -2.58
CA GLU A 146 5.79 -23.38 -1.31
C GLU A 146 6.47 -22.40 -0.35
N VAL A 147 7.81 -22.43 -0.26
CA VAL A 147 8.58 -21.50 0.58
C VAL A 147 8.42 -20.07 0.07
N LEU A 148 8.52 -19.84 -1.24
CA LEU A 148 8.32 -18.50 -1.84
C LEU A 148 6.89 -18.01 -1.64
N GLU A 149 5.88 -18.86 -1.76
CA GLU A 149 4.49 -18.50 -1.52
C GLU A 149 4.28 -18.05 -0.07
N LYS A 150 4.75 -18.83 0.90
CA LYS A 150 4.68 -18.47 2.32
C LYS A 150 5.43 -17.19 2.65
N ARG A 151 6.57 -16.94 1.98
CA ARG A 151 7.32 -15.68 2.11
C ARG A 151 6.48 -14.49 1.62
N LEU A 152 5.87 -14.60 0.44
CA LEU A 152 5.00 -13.56 -0.11
C LEU A 152 3.76 -13.31 0.75
N GLU A 153 3.12 -14.37 1.26
CA GLU A 153 2.00 -14.23 2.20
C GLU A 153 2.40 -13.49 3.47
N ALA A 154 3.54 -13.84 4.07
CA ALA A 154 4.05 -13.18 5.26
C ALA A 154 4.38 -11.70 4.99
N GLN A 155 5.02 -11.40 3.86
CA GLN A 155 5.34 -10.04 3.43
C GLN A 155 4.06 -9.22 3.19
N MET A 156 3.07 -9.79 2.49
CA MET A 156 1.77 -9.17 2.26
C MET A 156 1.03 -8.89 3.56
N HIS A 157 0.99 -9.87 4.47
CA HIS A 157 0.37 -9.69 5.79
C HIS A 157 1.02 -8.55 6.58
N HIS A 158 2.36 -8.47 6.55
CA HIS A 158 3.08 -7.38 7.21
C HIS A 158 2.79 -6.02 6.55
N ALA A 159 2.80 -5.94 5.23
CA ALA A 159 2.53 -4.72 4.47
C ALA A 159 1.08 -4.22 4.68
N MET A 160 0.11 -5.13 4.84
CA MET A 160 -1.29 -4.82 5.08
C MET A 160 -1.60 -4.31 6.49
N HIS A 161 -0.67 -4.46 7.44
CA HIS A 161 -0.89 -4.03 8.83
C HIS A 161 -1.33 -2.56 8.94
N SER A 162 -0.65 -1.66 8.23
CA SER A 162 -0.99 -0.23 8.22
C SER A 162 -2.39 0.04 7.65
N THR A 163 -2.81 -0.73 6.66
CA THR A 163 -4.14 -0.65 6.06
C THR A 163 -5.22 -1.07 7.04
N HIS A 164 -5.02 -2.20 7.72
CA HIS A 164 -5.96 -2.69 8.74
C HIS A 164 -6.06 -1.73 9.92
N ALA A 165 -4.94 -1.17 10.37
CA ALA A 165 -4.92 -0.19 11.45
C ALA A 165 -5.73 1.07 11.09
N LEU A 166 -5.58 1.60 9.86
CA LEU A 166 -6.39 2.73 9.38
C LEU A 166 -7.87 2.38 9.22
N GLN A 167 -8.18 1.17 8.74
CA GLN A 167 -9.56 0.71 8.61
C GLN A 167 -10.24 0.61 9.96
N THR A 168 -9.55 0.06 10.97
CA THR A 168 -10.07 0.00 12.35
C THR A 168 -10.39 1.39 12.92
N VAL A 169 -9.55 2.38 12.63
CA VAL A 169 -9.83 3.78 13.00
C VAL A 169 -11.08 4.27 12.28
N ALA A 170 -11.17 4.07 10.95
CA ALA A 170 -12.33 4.49 10.17
C ALA A 170 -13.63 3.90 10.71
N ASP A 171 -13.63 2.61 11.04
CA ASP A 171 -14.80 1.89 11.55
C ASP A 171 -15.22 2.36 12.95
N GLY A 172 -14.26 2.83 13.77
CA GLY A 172 -14.52 3.36 15.10
C GLY A 172 -15.04 4.80 15.14
N LEU A 173 -14.71 5.62 14.13
CA LEU A 173 -15.06 7.05 14.11
C LEU A 173 -16.55 7.35 14.23
N PRO A 174 -17.49 6.63 13.58
CA PRO A 174 -18.93 6.88 13.72
C PRO A 174 -19.41 6.65 15.15
N ALA A 175 -18.95 5.59 15.82
CA ALA A 175 -19.29 5.30 17.21
C ALA A 175 -18.76 6.39 18.15
N LEU A 176 -17.53 6.87 17.94
CA LEU A 176 -16.97 7.99 18.69
C LEU A 176 -17.74 9.28 18.45
N GLY A 177 -18.25 9.50 17.24
CA GLY A 177 -19.16 10.61 16.94
C GLY A 177 -20.46 10.54 17.72
N ILE A 178 -21.03 9.34 17.90
CA ILE A 178 -22.22 9.15 18.75
C ILE A 178 -21.89 9.47 20.20
N VAL A 179 -20.73 9.01 20.72
CA VAL A 179 -20.29 9.33 22.10
C VAL A 179 -20.20 10.85 22.30
N ALA A 180 -19.58 11.56 21.38
CA ALA A 180 -19.47 13.01 21.43
C ALA A 180 -20.85 13.69 21.43
N ALA A 181 -21.77 13.24 20.55
CA ALA A 181 -23.12 13.75 20.49
C ALA A 181 -23.91 13.52 21.79
N VAL A 182 -23.80 12.34 22.40
CA VAL A 182 -24.45 12.02 23.68
C VAL A 182 -23.93 12.95 24.78
N LEU A 183 -22.62 13.16 24.89
CA LEU A 183 -22.03 14.11 25.84
C LEU A 183 -22.53 15.53 25.60
N GLY A 184 -22.69 15.94 24.34
CA GLY A 184 -23.28 17.24 23.98
C GLY A 184 -24.75 17.38 24.43
N VAL A 185 -25.55 16.30 24.29
CA VAL A 185 -26.94 16.27 24.77
C VAL A 185 -26.99 16.32 26.28
N ILE A 186 -26.15 15.56 27.00
CA ILE A 186 -26.06 15.63 28.50
C ILE A 186 -25.75 17.05 28.93
N LYS A 187 -24.80 17.74 28.28
CA LYS A 187 -24.48 19.14 28.56
C LYS A 187 -25.68 20.05 28.32
N THR A 188 -26.44 19.83 27.23
CA THR A 188 -27.65 20.62 26.92
C THR A 188 -28.73 20.44 27.98
N MET A 189 -28.94 19.20 28.44
CA MET A 189 -29.93 18.89 29.49
C MET A 189 -29.57 19.56 30.83
N SER A 190 -28.27 19.70 31.14
CA SER A 190 -27.84 20.46 32.34
C SER A 190 -28.10 21.96 32.25
N SER A 191 -28.51 22.47 31.11
CA SER A 191 -28.79 23.88 30.81
C SER A 191 -30.26 24.10 30.41
N ILE A 192 -31.18 23.23 30.86
CA ILE A 192 -32.58 23.22 30.44
C ILE A 192 -33.33 24.52 30.77
N ASP A 193 -32.87 25.27 31.76
CA ASP A 193 -33.44 26.57 32.17
C ASP A 193 -33.09 27.73 31.24
N GLN A 194 -32.22 27.50 30.24
CA GLN A 194 -31.84 28.50 29.25
C GLN A 194 -32.93 28.74 28.20
N PRO A 195 -32.97 29.93 27.58
CA PRO A 195 -33.92 30.22 26.50
C PRO A 195 -33.85 29.21 25.35
N PRO A 196 -34.99 28.88 24.71
CA PRO A 196 -35.07 27.87 23.64
C PRO A 196 -34.07 28.11 22.47
N GLU A 197 -33.74 29.35 22.20
CA GLU A 197 -32.75 29.70 21.16
C GLU A 197 -31.35 29.22 21.53
N ILE A 198 -30.97 29.29 22.81
CA ILE A 198 -29.67 28.80 23.31
C ILE A 198 -29.67 27.28 23.29
N LEU A 199 -30.76 26.64 23.76
CA LEU A 199 -30.91 25.19 23.75
C LEU A 199 -30.83 24.64 22.31
N GLY A 200 -31.50 25.28 21.35
CA GLY A 200 -31.41 24.92 19.94
C GLY A 200 -30.00 24.98 19.37
N LYS A 201 -29.21 25.98 19.74
CA LYS A 201 -27.78 26.08 19.36
C LYS A 201 -26.93 24.96 19.99
N MET A 202 -27.21 24.60 21.26
CA MET A 202 -26.49 23.53 21.97
C MET A 202 -26.80 22.16 21.36
N ILE A 203 -28.10 21.88 21.06
CA ILE A 203 -28.50 20.64 20.38
C ILE A 203 -27.88 20.56 18.99
N GLY A 204 -27.94 21.66 18.22
CA GLY A 204 -27.28 21.72 16.91
C GLY A 204 -25.79 21.44 17.00
N GLY A 205 -25.11 21.97 18.04
CA GLY A 205 -23.69 21.68 18.31
C GLY A 205 -23.42 20.20 18.60
N ALA A 206 -24.25 19.58 19.44
CA ALA A 206 -24.13 18.14 19.76
C ALA A 206 -24.25 17.24 18.51
N LEU A 207 -25.16 17.57 17.60
CA LEU A 207 -25.34 16.83 16.34
C LEU A 207 -24.12 16.93 15.39
N VAL A 208 -23.28 17.99 15.54
CA VAL A 208 -22.03 18.12 14.78
C VAL A 208 -21.08 16.98 15.10
N GLY A 209 -21.07 16.45 16.33
CA GLY A 209 -20.25 15.28 16.71
C GLY A 209 -20.56 14.05 15.86
N THR A 210 -21.88 13.68 15.76
CA THR A 210 -22.27 12.54 14.91
C THR A 210 -21.91 12.78 13.44
N PHE A 211 -22.22 13.97 12.92
CA PHE A 211 -21.87 14.34 11.57
C PHE A 211 -20.37 14.21 11.32
N LEU A 212 -19.55 14.76 12.22
CA LEU A 212 -18.08 14.75 12.08
C LEU A 212 -17.52 13.32 12.11
N GLY A 213 -17.99 12.48 13.03
CA GLY A 213 -17.58 11.07 13.11
C GLY A 213 -17.83 10.31 11.82
N VAL A 214 -19.05 10.41 11.27
CA VAL A 214 -19.44 9.79 10.00
C VAL A 214 -18.67 10.39 8.82
N PHE A 215 -18.53 11.71 8.79
CA PHE A 215 -17.82 12.42 7.73
C PHE A 215 -16.35 12.03 7.66
N LEU A 216 -15.66 11.99 8.81
CA LEU A 216 -14.26 11.57 8.89
C LEU A 216 -14.09 10.09 8.50
N ALA A 217 -15.00 9.21 8.94
CA ALA A 217 -14.95 7.79 8.64
C ALA A 217 -15.05 7.52 7.14
N TYR A 218 -16.13 7.96 6.53
CA TYR A 218 -16.46 7.59 5.13
C TYR A 218 -15.98 8.59 4.10
N GLY A 219 -15.76 9.83 4.49
CA GLY A 219 -15.26 10.88 3.58
C GLY A 219 -13.73 10.96 3.49
N ILE A 220 -13.01 10.51 4.52
CA ILE A 220 -11.55 10.70 4.60
C ILE A 220 -10.82 9.41 4.96
N VAL A 221 -10.96 8.89 6.19
CA VAL A 221 -10.10 7.82 6.70
C VAL A 221 -10.34 6.49 5.99
N GLY A 222 -11.59 6.12 5.75
CA GLY A 222 -11.95 4.90 5.00
C GLY A 222 -11.41 4.91 3.57
N PRO A 223 -11.65 5.96 2.77
CA PRO A 223 -11.02 6.10 1.45
C PRO A 223 -9.48 6.05 1.48
N PHE A 224 -8.85 6.59 2.53
CA PHE A 224 -7.40 6.50 2.71
C PHE A 224 -6.95 5.06 2.97
N ALA A 225 -7.64 4.32 3.83
CA ALA A 225 -7.35 2.91 4.09
C ALA A 225 -7.50 2.09 2.81
N THR A 226 -8.57 2.30 2.05
CA THR A 226 -8.81 1.62 0.77
C THR A 226 -7.74 1.96 -0.27
N ARG A 227 -7.34 3.23 -0.38
CA ARG A 227 -6.28 3.63 -1.31
C ARG A 227 -4.93 3.06 -0.92
N LEU A 228 -4.60 3.06 0.38
CA LEU A 228 -3.37 2.44 0.89
C LEU A 228 -3.35 0.94 0.57
N LYS A 229 -4.48 0.25 0.78
CA LYS A 229 -4.65 -1.15 0.39
C LYS A 229 -4.29 -1.39 -1.07
N SER A 230 -4.90 -0.62 -1.97
CA SER A 230 -4.63 -0.75 -3.41
C SER A 230 -3.15 -0.53 -3.76
N VAL A 231 -2.49 0.45 -3.11
CA VAL A 231 -1.07 0.72 -3.34
C VAL A 231 -0.19 -0.44 -2.86
N VAL A 232 -0.51 -1.01 -1.68
CA VAL A 232 0.22 -2.16 -1.13
C VAL A 232 0.04 -3.39 -2.02
N GLU A 233 -1.19 -3.69 -2.45
CA GLU A 233 -1.48 -4.81 -3.35
C GLU A 233 -0.75 -4.65 -4.69
N GLU A 234 -0.67 -3.43 -5.21
CA GLU A 234 0.02 -3.14 -6.48
C GLU A 234 1.54 -3.33 -6.33
N ASP A 235 2.14 -2.87 -5.24
CA ASP A 235 3.56 -3.09 -4.96
C ASP A 235 3.88 -4.59 -4.79
N GLN A 236 2.98 -5.39 -4.21
CA GLN A 236 3.16 -6.83 -4.04
C GLN A 236 3.17 -7.61 -5.37
N ASN A 237 2.50 -7.12 -6.41
CA ASN A 237 2.54 -7.74 -7.73
C ASN A 237 3.96 -7.82 -8.31
N PHE A 238 4.84 -6.88 -7.93
CA PHE A 238 6.24 -6.90 -8.35
C PHE A 238 6.99 -8.11 -7.79
N TYR A 239 6.81 -8.41 -6.52
CA TYR A 239 7.42 -9.58 -5.87
C TYR A 239 6.78 -10.90 -6.33
N ALA A 240 5.48 -10.90 -6.56
CA ALA A 240 4.80 -12.06 -7.15
C ALA A 240 5.36 -12.39 -8.55
N LEU A 241 5.68 -11.38 -9.35
CA LEU A 241 6.32 -11.59 -10.65
C LEU A 241 7.71 -12.23 -10.52
N ILE A 242 8.52 -11.81 -9.53
CA ILE A 242 9.81 -12.45 -9.24
C ILE A 242 9.60 -13.95 -8.98
N ARG A 243 8.64 -14.28 -8.10
CA ARG A 243 8.30 -15.68 -7.80
C ARG A 243 7.95 -16.46 -9.06
N GLU A 244 7.03 -15.96 -9.88
CA GLU A 244 6.56 -16.68 -11.08
C GLU A 244 7.70 -16.99 -12.05
N VAL A 245 8.60 -16.02 -12.30
CA VAL A 245 9.76 -16.22 -13.19
C VAL A 245 10.72 -17.24 -12.61
N LEU A 246 11.03 -17.15 -11.31
CA LEU A 246 11.98 -18.05 -10.66
C LEU A 246 11.42 -19.48 -10.55
N VAL A 247 10.13 -19.63 -10.23
CA VAL A 247 9.46 -20.93 -10.21
C VAL A 247 9.48 -21.56 -11.60
N ALA A 248 9.15 -20.81 -12.65
CA ALA A 248 9.26 -21.32 -14.03
C ALA A 248 10.69 -21.78 -14.37
N ASN A 249 11.71 -21.07 -13.87
CA ASN A 249 13.11 -21.49 -14.04
C ASN A 249 13.44 -22.78 -13.28
N LEU A 250 12.94 -22.95 -12.06
CA LEU A 250 13.10 -24.19 -11.28
C LEU A 250 12.48 -25.42 -11.98
N PHE A 251 11.35 -25.21 -12.68
CA PHE A 251 10.74 -26.25 -13.53
C PHE A 251 11.48 -26.45 -14.88
N ASN A 252 12.67 -25.87 -15.03
CA ASN A 252 13.50 -25.99 -16.24
C ASN A 252 12.85 -25.50 -17.54
N HIS A 253 11.89 -24.56 -17.48
CA HIS A 253 11.37 -23.90 -18.66
C HIS A 253 12.48 -23.11 -19.36
N ALA A 254 12.43 -23.02 -20.69
CA ALA A 254 13.38 -22.19 -21.43
C ALA A 254 13.39 -20.74 -20.93
N THR A 255 14.55 -20.07 -20.89
CA THR A 255 14.69 -18.71 -20.31
C THR A 255 13.65 -17.75 -20.86
N ASN A 256 13.42 -17.74 -22.19
CA ASN A 256 12.40 -16.87 -22.79
C ASN A 256 10.97 -17.19 -22.30
N ILE A 257 10.67 -18.47 -22.00
CA ILE A 257 9.37 -18.87 -21.45
C ILE A 257 9.24 -18.37 -20.01
N CYS A 258 10.27 -18.49 -19.18
CA CYS A 258 10.28 -17.96 -17.82
C CYS A 258 9.94 -16.46 -17.81
N ILE A 259 10.59 -15.69 -18.68
CA ILE A 259 10.35 -14.24 -18.79
C ILE A 259 8.95 -13.93 -19.33
N GLU A 260 8.43 -14.71 -20.27
CA GLU A 260 7.07 -14.53 -20.78
C GLU A 260 6.02 -14.85 -19.70
N VAL A 261 6.24 -15.87 -18.85
CA VAL A 261 5.40 -16.14 -17.68
C VAL A 261 5.36 -14.92 -16.77
N GLY A 262 6.51 -14.32 -16.44
CA GLY A 262 6.58 -13.08 -15.65
C GLY A 262 5.84 -11.93 -16.33
N ARG A 263 6.08 -11.71 -17.64
CA ARG A 263 5.42 -10.64 -18.39
C ARG A 263 3.89 -10.79 -18.36
N GLN A 264 3.36 -12.00 -18.53
CA GLN A 264 1.92 -12.26 -18.52
C GLN A 264 1.29 -12.06 -17.13
N ASN A 265 2.04 -12.30 -16.05
CA ASN A 265 1.59 -12.08 -14.68
C ASN A 265 1.68 -10.60 -14.25
N ALA A 266 2.40 -9.75 -14.98
CA ALA A 266 2.41 -8.31 -14.70
C ALA A 266 1.02 -7.70 -14.91
N PRO A 267 0.55 -6.80 -14.00
CA PRO A 267 -0.71 -6.07 -14.15
C PRO A 267 -0.76 -5.33 -15.49
N GLY A 268 -1.92 -5.32 -16.14
CA GLY A 268 -2.06 -4.84 -17.52
C GLY A 268 -1.56 -3.41 -17.77
N HIS A 269 -1.66 -2.53 -16.78
CA HIS A 269 -1.26 -1.12 -16.88
C HIS A 269 0.27 -0.89 -16.72
N VAL A 270 1.01 -1.87 -16.19
CA VAL A 270 2.48 -1.83 -16.03
C VAL A 270 3.19 -2.88 -16.87
N ARG A 271 2.44 -3.74 -17.56
CA ARG A 271 2.97 -4.84 -18.37
C ARG A 271 3.75 -4.30 -19.58
N PRO A 272 5.04 -4.66 -19.72
CA PRO A 272 5.80 -4.32 -20.90
C PRO A 272 5.18 -4.92 -22.18
N SER A 273 5.27 -4.22 -23.32
CA SER A 273 4.85 -4.80 -24.59
C SER A 273 5.78 -5.96 -24.97
N PHE A 274 5.23 -6.93 -25.70
CA PHE A 274 6.03 -8.07 -26.17
C PHE A 274 7.21 -7.62 -27.04
N GLY A 275 6.97 -6.69 -27.97
CA GLY A 275 8.00 -6.23 -28.90
C GLY A 275 9.14 -5.46 -28.23
N ASP A 276 8.82 -4.59 -27.26
CA ASP A 276 9.83 -3.80 -26.54
C ASP A 276 10.70 -4.72 -25.67
N LEU A 277 10.07 -5.65 -24.96
CA LEU A 277 10.81 -6.60 -24.13
C LEU A 277 11.69 -7.51 -25.01
N GLU A 278 11.14 -8.11 -26.09
CA GLU A 278 11.89 -8.99 -26.97
C GLU A 278 13.13 -8.29 -27.57
N SER A 279 13.00 -7.02 -27.97
CA SER A 279 14.12 -6.25 -28.51
C SER A 279 15.22 -6.03 -27.47
N SER A 280 14.84 -5.73 -26.22
CA SER A 280 15.78 -5.58 -25.08
C SER A 280 16.49 -6.88 -24.76
N LEU A 281 15.76 -8.00 -24.69
CA LEU A 281 16.36 -9.32 -24.43
C LEU A 281 17.34 -9.77 -25.53
N LYS A 282 17.06 -9.46 -26.80
CA LYS A 282 17.99 -9.73 -27.90
C LYS A 282 19.28 -8.93 -27.77
N SER A 283 19.18 -7.65 -27.40
CA SER A 283 20.37 -6.80 -27.20
C SER A 283 21.23 -7.28 -26.02
N LEU A 284 20.59 -7.69 -24.91
CA LEU A 284 21.28 -8.24 -23.74
C LEU A 284 22.02 -9.55 -24.07
N LYS A 285 21.38 -10.43 -24.86
CA LYS A 285 22.00 -11.66 -25.30
C LYS A 285 23.25 -11.42 -26.15
N GLN A 286 23.16 -10.47 -27.11
CA GLN A 286 24.32 -10.09 -27.95
C GLN A 286 25.47 -9.46 -27.18
N ALA A 287 25.17 -8.77 -26.07
CA ALA A 287 26.19 -8.17 -25.22
C ALA A 287 26.87 -9.19 -24.29
N ALA A 288 26.28 -10.34 -24.08
CA ALA A 288 26.79 -11.43 -23.25
C ALA A 288 27.61 -12.47 -24.06
N GLU A 289 27.47 -12.50 -25.40
CA GLU A 289 28.28 -13.29 -26.34
C GLU A 289 29.57 -12.56 -26.72
#